data_24f6a7704931a60cfcb957b1fe94faca
#
_entry.id   24f6a7704931a60cfcb957b1fe94faca
#
_cell.length_a   1.000
_cell.length_b   1.000
_cell.length_c   1.000
_cell.angle_alpha   90.00
_cell.angle_beta   90.00
_cell.angle_gamma   90.00
#
_symmetry.space_group_name_H-M   'P 1'
#
loop_
_entity.id
_entity.type
_entity.pdbx_description
1 polymer ?
#
loop_
_entity_poly.entity_id
_entity_poly.type
_entity_poly.pdbx_seq_one_letter_code
_entity_poly.pdbx_strand_id
1 'polypeptide(L)'
;ICLKDMAGIGRPVSLGKIVEGIKAYKKDIVIQYHSHAGPGFCMASILEVAKAGCDYIDTSMSPLAWGTGHADIIAVQEMLKDAGFQVKEINMEAYMETRTLIQEMYDDFLGYYIPKLNHINNSLLVKPGLPGGMMGSLMTDLEDNLKSLNKWKVKNGQPELTTDQLLVKLFDEVAYVWPKVGYPCLVTPFSQYVKNLALMNVIQMEKGKERWSMIADNIWDMILGKSGQLPGPVAPELVAMAKEQGRAFETEDPQSYYPDDLDTYRQ
;
A
#
# COMPACT_ATOMS: atom_id res chain seq x y z
N ILE A 1 -7.15 -0.55 -18.59
CA ILE A 1 -7.23 -0.19 -17.17
C ILE A 1 -6.36 -1.14 -16.37
N CYS A 2 -5.57 -0.62 -15.42
CA CYS A 2 -4.82 -1.44 -14.47
C CYS A 2 -5.48 -1.34 -13.09
N LEU A 3 -5.92 -2.49 -12.55
CA LEU A 3 -6.36 -2.59 -11.17
C LEU A 3 -5.16 -2.83 -10.29
N LYS A 4 -4.79 -1.84 -9.49
CA LYS A 4 -3.61 -1.86 -8.63
C LYS A 4 -3.97 -2.18 -7.18
N ASP A 5 -3.69 -3.43 -6.77
CA ASP A 5 -3.78 -3.87 -5.38
C ASP A 5 -2.39 -3.85 -4.74
N MET A 6 -1.91 -2.66 -4.45
CA MET A 6 -0.56 -2.39 -3.93
C MET A 6 -0.27 -3.04 -2.58
N ALA A 7 -1.29 -3.30 -1.80
CA ALA A 7 -1.17 -3.93 -0.50
C ALA A 7 -1.49 -5.43 -0.53
N GLY A 8 -2.04 -5.94 -1.64
CA GLY A 8 -2.50 -7.33 -1.75
C GLY A 8 -3.70 -7.65 -0.85
N ILE A 9 -4.51 -6.64 -0.50
CA ILE A 9 -5.66 -6.76 0.41
C ILE A 9 -7.00 -6.89 -0.29
N GLY A 10 -7.01 -6.75 -1.60
CA GLY A 10 -8.21 -6.90 -2.41
C GLY A 10 -8.89 -8.25 -2.15
N ARG A 11 -10.16 -8.21 -1.77
CA ARG A 11 -10.93 -9.44 -1.50
C ARG A 11 -11.23 -10.12 -2.83
N PRO A 12 -10.93 -11.42 -2.96
CA PRO A 12 -11.01 -12.12 -4.25
C PRO A 12 -12.34 -11.93 -4.98
N VAL A 13 -13.44 -12.20 -4.30
CA VAL A 13 -14.80 -12.07 -4.89
C VAL A 13 -15.11 -10.60 -5.25
N SER A 14 -14.68 -9.64 -4.44
CA SER A 14 -14.91 -8.21 -4.72
C SER A 14 -14.16 -7.76 -5.95
N LEU A 15 -12.92 -8.19 -6.11
CA LEU A 15 -12.10 -7.88 -7.29
C LEU A 15 -12.68 -8.51 -8.57
N GLY A 16 -13.14 -9.77 -8.51
CA GLY A 16 -13.88 -10.39 -9.61
C GLY A 16 -15.08 -9.55 -10.03
N LYS A 17 -15.91 -9.12 -9.08
CA LYS A 17 -17.07 -8.25 -9.35
C LYS A 17 -16.70 -6.90 -9.95
N ILE A 18 -15.57 -6.32 -9.57
CA ILE A 18 -15.06 -5.08 -10.17
C ILE A 18 -14.73 -5.30 -11.64
N VAL A 19 -14.03 -6.40 -11.97
CA VAL A 19 -13.69 -6.75 -13.36
C VAL A 19 -14.97 -7.01 -14.17
N GLU A 20 -15.94 -7.79 -13.63
CA GLU A 20 -17.23 -8.02 -14.26
C GLU A 20 -17.97 -6.71 -14.55
N GLY A 21 -18.02 -5.79 -13.58
CA GLY A 21 -18.67 -4.49 -13.74
C GLY A 21 -17.99 -3.63 -14.84
N ILE A 22 -16.67 -3.61 -14.89
CA ILE A 22 -15.93 -2.89 -15.94
C ILE A 22 -16.19 -3.50 -17.31
N LYS A 23 -16.15 -4.84 -17.46
CA LYS A 23 -16.43 -5.56 -18.71
C LYS A 23 -17.89 -5.42 -19.13
N ALA A 24 -18.82 -5.33 -18.19
CA ALA A 24 -20.23 -5.06 -18.49
C ALA A 24 -20.46 -3.65 -19.03
N TYR A 25 -19.71 -2.66 -18.53
CA TYR A 25 -19.74 -1.29 -19.04
C TYR A 25 -19.10 -1.17 -20.44
N LYS A 26 -17.95 -1.81 -20.64
CA LYS A 26 -17.21 -1.81 -21.92
C LYS A 26 -16.48 -3.13 -22.10
N LYS A 27 -17.08 -4.02 -22.91
CA LYS A 27 -16.63 -5.40 -23.09
C LYS A 27 -15.20 -5.55 -23.62
N ASP A 28 -14.79 -4.64 -24.51
CA ASP A 28 -13.50 -4.67 -25.20
C ASP A 28 -12.37 -3.95 -24.45
N ILE A 29 -12.66 -3.40 -23.26
CA ILE A 29 -11.63 -2.73 -22.47
C ILE A 29 -10.60 -3.76 -21.95
N VAL A 30 -9.33 -3.46 -22.14
CA VAL A 30 -8.24 -4.29 -21.65
C VAL A 30 -8.04 -4.02 -20.15
N ILE A 31 -8.03 -5.09 -19.35
CA ILE A 31 -7.83 -5.02 -17.89
C ILE A 31 -6.56 -5.77 -17.52
N GLN A 32 -5.70 -5.09 -16.78
CA GLN A 32 -4.52 -5.64 -16.13
C GLN A 32 -4.75 -5.69 -14.62
N TYR A 33 -4.35 -6.76 -13.98
CA TYR A 33 -4.37 -6.90 -12.52
C TYR A 33 -2.96 -6.97 -11.97
N HIS A 34 -2.65 -6.05 -11.05
CA HIS A 34 -1.38 -5.93 -10.36
C HIS A 34 -1.61 -6.09 -8.86
N SER A 35 -1.13 -7.18 -8.27
CA SER A 35 -1.37 -7.50 -6.86
C SER A 35 -0.12 -8.02 -6.16
N HIS A 36 0.07 -7.60 -4.92
CA HIS A 36 1.15 -8.09 -4.06
C HIS A 36 0.70 -9.30 -3.23
N ALA A 37 1.65 -10.19 -2.89
CA ALA A 37 1.36 -11.46 -2.22
C ALA A 37 1.27 -11.37 -0.69
N GLY A 38 1.76 -10.28 -0.10
CA GLY A 38 2.01 -10.12 1.33
C GLY A 38 0.91 -10.62 2.28
N PRO A 39 -0.36 -10.20 2.12
CA PRO A 39 -1.45 -10.65 2.99
C PRO A 39 -1.94 -12.09 2.75
N GLY A 40 -1.59 -12.69 1.59
CA GLY A 40 -1.95 -14.05 1.24
C GLY A 40 -3.17 -14.22 0.33
N PHE A 41 -3.83 -13.15 -0.13
CA PHE A 41 -5.02 -13.24 -1.01
C PHE A 41 -4.67 -13.37 -2.50
N CYS A 42 -3.46 -13.03 -2.92
CA CYS A 42 -3.11 -12.81 -4.32
C CYS A 42 -3.52 -13.96 -5.26
N MET A 43 -3.26 -15.23 -4.91
CA MET A 43 -3.61 -16.37 -5.75
C MET A 43 -5.13 -16.50 -5.95
N ALA A 44 -5.90 -16.37 -4.89
CA ALA A 44 -7.36 -16.41 -4.96
C ALA A 44 -7.91 -15.21 -5.75
N SER A 45 -7.33 -14.02 -5.54
CA SER A 45 -7.71 -12.81 -6.27
C SER A 45 -7.39 -12.91 -7.76
N ILE A 46 -6.22 -13.45 -8.13
CA ILE A 46 -5.83 -13.73 -9.52
C ILE A 46 -6.84 -14.66 -10.18
N LEU A 47 -7.24 -15.74 -9.51
CA LEU A 47 -8.20 -16.69 -10.05
C LEU A 47 -9.58 -16.02 -10.29
N GLU A 48 -10.08 -15.24 -9.35
CA GLU A 48 -11.37 -14.58 -9.48
C GLU A 48 -11.36 -13.48 -10.55
N VAL A 49 -10.30 -12.66 -10.67
CA VAL A 49 -10.23 -11.67 -11.75
C VAL A 49 -10.05 -12.33 -13.12
N ALA A 50 -9.33 -13.46 -13.21
CA ALA A 50 -9.19 -14.21 -14.45
C ALA A 50 -10.55 -14.76 -14.92
N LYS A 51 -11.32 -15.39 -14.01
CA LYS A 51 -12.69 -15.85 -14.29
C LYS A 51 -13.62 -14.74 -14.76
N ALA A 52 -13.44 -13.53 -14.23
CA ALA A 52 -14.21 -12.36 -14.59
C ALA A 52 -13.79 -11.70 -15.92
N GLY A 53 -12.70 -12.18 -16.56
CA GLY A 53 -12.24 -11.71 -17.87
C GLY A 53 -11.12 -10.68 -17.83
N CYS A 54 -10.28 -10.69 -16.81
CA CYS A 54 -9.03 -9.94 -16.78
C CYS A 54 -8.08 -10.44 -17.87
N ASP A 55 -7.46 -9.53 -18.62
CA ASP A 55 -6.64 -9.87 -19.80
C ASP A 55 -5.16 -10.08 -19.45
N TYR A 56 -4.63 -9.34 -18.46
CA TYR A 56 -3.23 -9.40 -18.06
C TYR A 56 -3.12 -9.51 -16.54
N ILE A 57 -2.16 -10.32 -16.08
CA ILE A 57 -1.85 -10.53 -14.67
C ILE A 57 -0.36 -10.34 -14.48
N ASP A 58 0.01 -9.46 -13.55
CA ASP A 58 1.40 -9.24 -13.19
C ASP A 58 1.86 -10.35 -12.23
N THR A 59 3.06 -10.87 -12.48
CA THR A 59 3.68 -11.95 -11.72
C THR A 59 5.14 -11.62 -11.43
N SER A 60 5.76 -12.39 -10.56
CA SER A 60 7.19 -12.36 -10.28
C SER A 60 7.80 -13.73 -10.51
N MET A 61 9.12 -13.82 -10.39
CA MET A 61 9.82 -15.10 -10.39
C MET A 61 10.70 -15.21 -9.15
N SER A 62 10.88 -16.44 -8.69
CA SER A 62 11.80 -16.75 -7.59
C SER A 62 13.26 -16.40 -7.97
N PRO A 63 14.07 -15.85 -7.04
CA PRO A 63 13.82 -15.73 -5.59
C PRO A 63 13.03 -14.46 -5.17
N LEU A 64 12.60 -13.60 -6.09
CA LEU A 64 11.93 -12.32 -5.79
C LEU A 64 10.40 -12.41 -5.72
N ALA A 65 9.84 -13.61 -5.92
CA ALA A 65 8.40 -13.83 -5.80
C ALA A 65 7.96 -13.94 -4.32
N TRP A 66 6.64 -13.80 -4.11
CA TRP A 66 5.97 -13.92 -2.81
C TRP A 66 6.25 -12.76 -1.83
N GLY A 67 5.75 -12.87 -0.63
CA GLY A 67 5.88 -11.82 0.37
C GLY A 67 5.41 -10.46 -0.15
N THR A 68 6.29 -9.47 -0.12
CA THR A 68 6.01 -8.12 -0.65
C THR A 68 6.09 -8.04 -2.18
N GLY A 69 6.53 -9.10 -2.86
CA GLY A 69 6.50 -9.24 -4.32
C GLY A 69 5.13 -9.72 -4.82
N HIS A 70 5.09 -10.15 -6.09
CA HIS A 70 3.90 -10.76 -6.69
C HIS A 70 3.92 -12.28 -6.49
N ALA A 71 2.83 -12.94 -6.87
CA ALA A 71 2.78 -14.39 -6.98
C ALA A 71 3.80 -14.91 -8.02
N ASP A 72 4.35 -16.09 -7.77
CA ASP A 72 5.29 -16.72 -8.71
C ASP A 72 4.59 -17.12 -10.01
N ILE A 73 5.23 -16.81 -11.14
CA ILE A 73 4.67 -17.04 -12.48
C ILE A 73 4.35 -18.51 -12.74
N ILE A 74 5.17 -19.46 -12.23
CA ILE A 74 4.91 -20.89 -12.43
C ILE A 74 3.65 -21.28 -11.67
N ALA A 75 3.52 -20.87 -10.42
CA ALA A 75 2.34 -21.17 -9.60
C ALA A 75 1.06 -20.59 -10.22
N VAL A 76 1.13 -19.37 -10.73
CA VAL A 76 0.01 -18.71 -11.41
C VAL A 76 -0.35 -19.44 -12.70
N GLN A 77 0.64 -19.84 -13.51
CA GLN A 77 0.40 -20.59 -14.75
C GLN A 77 -0.31 -21.90 -14.46
N GLU A 78 0.18 -22.69 -13.55
CA GLU A 78 -0.40 -24.00 -13.23
C GLU A 78 -1.81 -23.89 -12.63
N MET A 79 -2.05 -22.91 -11.76
CA MET A 79 -3.39 -22.62 -11.23
C MET A 79 -4.37 -22.25 -12.35
N LEU A 80 -3.96 -21.41 -13.29
CA LEU A 80 -4.82 -20.99 -14.41
C LEU A 80 -5.08 -22.14 -15.39
N LYS A 81 -4.09 -23.00 -15.67
CA LYS A 81 -4.29 -24.23 -16.46
C LYS A 81 -5.29 -25.18 -15.80
N ASP A 82 -5.14 -25.43 -14.49
CA ASP A 82 -6.10 -26.26 -13.73
C ASP A 82 -7.52 -25.69 -13.77
N ALA A 83 -7.63 -24.36 -13.76
CA ALA A 83 -8.92 -23.65 -13.90
C ALA A 83 -9.48 -23.65 -15.33
N GLY A 84 -8.79 -24.26 -16.31
CA GLY A 84 -9.23 -24.40 -17.69
C GLY A 84 -8.84 -23.26 -18.63
N PHE A 85 -8.00 -22.35 -18.19
CA PHE A 85 -7.49 -21.26 -19.05
C PHE A 85 -6.38 -21.75 -19.99
N GLN A 86 -6.39 -21.21 -21.20
CA GLN A 86 -5.25 -21.33 -22.10
C GLN A 86 -4.23 -20.23 -21.79
N VAL A 87 -3.08 -20.61 -21.26
CA VAL A 87 -1.98 -19.71 -20.93
C VAL A 87 -0.74 -20.07 -21.75
N LYS A 88 0.04 -19.06 -22.09
CA LYS A 88 1.27 -19.27 -22.86
C LYS A 88 2.26 -20.11 -22.02
N GLU A 89 2.86 -21.12 -22.65
CA GLU A 89 3.88 -21.95 -21.99
C GLU A 89 5.13 -21.13 -21.66
N ILE A 90 5.66 -21.37 -20.46
CA ILE A 90 6.94 -20.80 -20.04
C ILE A 90 8.07 -21.62 -20.62
N ASN A 91 9.04 -20.96 -21.25
CA ASN A 91 10.29 -21.61 -21.60
C ASN A 91 11.08 -21.89 -20.31
N MET A 92 11.02 -23.12 -19.84
CA MET A 92 11.62 -23.51 -18.55
C MET A 92 13.15 -23.44 -18.56
N GLU A 93 13.82 -23.63 -19.71
CA GLU A 93 15.27 -23.47 -19.83
C GLU A 93 15.66 -22.00 -19.59
N ALA A 94 15.03 -21.07 -20.32
CA ALA A 94 15.25 -19.65 -20.13
C ALA A 94 14.83 -19.16 -18.72
N TYR A 95 13.75 -19.73 -18.16
CA TYR A 95 13.33 -19.43 -16.80
C TYR A 95 14.42 -19.82 -15.79
N MET A 96 14.98 -21.03 -15.88
CA MET A 96 16.01 -21.50 -14.95
C MET A 96 17.31 -20.72 -15.08
N GLU A 97 17.73 -20.38 -16.29
CA GLU A 97 18.88 -19.51 -16.52
C GLU A 97 18.69 -18.14 -15.89
N THR A 98 17.54 -17.48 -16.15
CA THR A 98 17.20 -16.19 -15.56
C THR A 98 17.14 -16.26 -14.03
N ARG A 99 16.53 -17.32 -13.47
CA ARG A 99 16.45 -17.53 -12.03
C ARG A 99 17.84 -17.65 -11.40
N THR A 100 18.76 -18.37 -12.05
CA THR A 100 20.14 -18.51 -11.56
C THR A 100 20.84 -17.14 -11.51
N LEU A 101 20.74 -16.35 -12.58
CA LEU A 101 21.34 -15.00 -12.62
C LEU A 101 20.75 -14.08 -11.53
N ILE A 102 19.44 -14.12 -11.32
CA ILE A 102 18.79 -13.33 -10.25
C ILE A 102 19.24 -13.82 -8.87
N GLN A 103 19.40 -15.14 -8.67
CA GLN A 103 19.88 -15.70 -7.41
C GLN A 103 21.33 -15.23 -7.12
N GLU A 104 22.20 -15.25 -8.11
CA GLU A 104 23.58 -14.73 -7.99
C GLU A 104 23.57 -13.24 -7.58
N MET A 105 22.78 -12.41 -8.25
CA MET A 105 22.61 -11.00 -7.87
C MET A 105 22.06 -10.84 -6.45
N TYR A 106 21.13 -11.71 -6.04
CA TYR A 106 20.56 -11.69 -4.70
C TYR A 106 21.63 -12.03 -3.65
N ASP A 107 22.40 -13.07 -3.90
CA ASP A 107 23.45 -13.52 -2.99
C ASP A 107 24.61 -12.52 -2.90
N ASP A 108 24.98 -11.90 -4.01
CA ASP A 108 26.10 -10.97 -4.09
C ASP A 108 25.81 -9.61 -3.41
N PHE A 109 24.60 -9.06 -3.59
CA PHE A 109 24.31 -7.75 -3.05
C PHE A 109 22.84 -7.47 -2.68
N LEU A 110 21.83 -7.95 -3.43
CA LEU A 110 20.44 -7.60 -3.15
C LEU A 110 19.98 -8.07 -1.78
N GLY A 111 20.43 -9.23 -1.32
CA GLY A 111 20.12 -9.80 -0.03
C GLY A 111 20.54 -8.94 1.16
N TYR A 112 21.48 -8.00 0.98
CA TYR A 112 21.85 -7.03 2.01
C TYR A 112 20.83 -5.89 2.14
N TYR A 113 20.12 -5.58 1.05
CA TYR A 113 19.17 -4.46 0.99
C TYR A 113 17.72 -4.91 1.13
N ILE A 114 17.41 -6.16 0.78
CA ILE A 114 16.05 -6.71 0.88
C ILE A 114 15.86 -7.32 2.28
N PRO A 115 15.03 -6.73 3.14
CA PRO A 115 14.75 -7.29 4.45
C PRO A 115 14.16 -8.69 4.34
N LYS A 116 14.57 -9.61 5.20
CA LYS A 116 14.05 -11.00 5.23
C LYS A 116 12.53 -11.05 5.36
N LEU A 117 11.93 -10.10 6.05
CA LEU A 117 10.47 -9.97 6.21
C LEU A 117 9.75 -9.75 4.87
N ASN A 118 10.43 -9.23 3.85
CA ASN A 118 9.83 -9.04 2.53
C ASN A 118 9.47 -10.35 1.83
N HIS A 119 10.07 -11.47 2.23
CA HIS A 119 9.76 -12.79 1.70
C HIS A 119 8.69 -13.54 2.49
N ILE A 120 8.16 -12.94 3.56
CA ILE A 120 7.20 -13.57 4.46
C ILE A 120 5.82 -12.99 4.25
N ASN A 121 4.80 -13.83 4.08
CA ASN A 121 3.42 -13.39 4.07
C ASN A 121 3.00 -12.98 5.50
N ASN A 122 2.32 -11.85 5.60
CA ASN A 122 1.86 -11.30 6.87
C ASN A 122 0.38 -10.93 6.79
N SER A 123 -0.48 -11.78 7.34
CA SER A 123 -1.94 -11.58 7.34
C SER A 123 -2.39 -10.34 8.12
N LEU A 124 -1.56 -9.80 9.02
CA LEU A 124 -1.87 -8.56 9.74
C LEU A 124 -1.98 -7.36 8.80
N LEU A 125 -1.36 -7.42 7.61
CA LEU A 125 -1.45 -6.38 6.58
C LEU A 125 -2.86 -6.23 5.97
N VAL A 126 -3.72 -7.21 6.14
CA VAL A 126 -5.10 -7.21 5.62
C VAL A 126 -5.91 -6.01 6.13
N LYS A 127 -5.69 -5.59 7.38
CA LYS A 127 -6.46 -4.53 8.03
C LYS A 127 -6.01 -3.12 7.62
N PRO A 128 -4.71 -2.76 7.73
CA PRO A 128 -4.25 -1.40 7.45
C PRO A 128 -4.20 -1.04 5.96
N GLY A 129 -4.12 -2.01 5.07
CA GLY A 129 -4.04 -1.77 3.63
C GLY A 129 -2.77 -1.06 3.16
N LEU A 130 -1.72 -1.06 3.95
CA LEU A 130 -0.45 -0.43 3.58
C LEU A 130 0.32 -1.27 2.55
N PRO A 131 0.99 -0.64 1.56
CA PRO A 131 1.82 -1.33 0.60
C PRO A 131 2.88 -2.22 1.27
N GLY A 132 3.02 -3.46 0.79
CA GLY A 132 3.97 -4.43 1.35
C GLY A 132 5.41 -3.92 1.36
N GLY A 133 5.83 -3.20 0.32
CA GLY A 133 7.16 -2.57 0.25
C GLY A 133 7.47 -1.53 1.34
N MET A 134 6.46 -1.03 2.05
CA MET A 134 6.66 -0.13 3.18
C MET A 134 7.00 -0.84 4.50
N MET A 135 6.88 -2.16 4.58
CA MET A 135 7.05 -2.88 5.84
C MET A 135 8.46 -2.73 6.43
N GLY A 136 9.50 -2.73 5.60
CA GLY A 136 10.87 -2.52 6.07
C GLY A 136 11.06 -1.17 6.75
N SER A 137 10.67 -0.09 6.09
CA SER A 137 10.75 1.27 6.65
C SER A 137 9.81 1.45 7.86
N LEU A 138 8.62 0.84 7.81
CA LEU A 138 7.67 0.87 8.92
C LEU A 138 8.27 0.27 10.18
N MET A 139 8.91 -0.90 10.10
CA MET A 139 9.49 -1.56 11.27
C MET A 139 10.65 -0.74 11.86
N THR A 140 11.48 -0.13 11.03
CA THR A 140 12.55 0.76 11.51
C THR A 140 11.98 1.99 12.21
N ASP A 141 11.03 2.68 11.59
CA ASP A 141 10.35 3.84 12.19
C ASP A 141 9.67 3.47 13.51
N LEU A 142 9.06 2.28 13.58
CA LEU A 142 8.36 1.77 14.76
C LEU A 142 9.33 1.53 15.92
N GLU A 143 10.47 0.91 15.67
CA GLU A 143 11.48 0.63 16.70
C GLU A 143 12.07 1.91 17.30
N ASP A 144 12.40 2.90 16.48
CA ASP A 144 12.98 4.16 16.94
C ASP A 144 11.96 4.99 17.72
N ASN A 145 10.72 5.03 17.25
CA ASN A 145 9.63 5.71 17.96
C ASN A 145 9.28 5.00 19.27
N LEU A 146 9.29 3.65 19.29
CA LEU A 146 9.05 2.87 20.50
C LEU A 146 10.09 3.14 21.57
N LYS A 147 11.38 3.16 21.22
CA LYS A 147 12.46 3.52 22.17
C LYS A 147 12.23 4.89 22.80
N SER A 148 11.87 5.88 21.99
CA SER A 148 11.60 7.24 22.45
C SER A 148 10.35 7.32 23.32
N LEU A 149 9.28 6.64 22.92
CA LEU A 149 8.02 6.57 23.65
C LEU A 149 8.20 5.86 25.00
N ASN A 150 8.89 4.72 25.04
CA ASN A 150 9.12 3.97 26.28
C ASN A 150 9.98 4.76 27.28
N LYS A 151 11.00 5.48 26.82
CA LYS A 151 11.76 6.41 27.68
C LYS A 151 10.82 7.44 28.34
N TRP A 152 9.88 7.99 27.57
CA TRP A 152 8.91 8.94 28.11
C TRP A 152 7.94 8.25 29.09
N LYS A 153 7.43 7.06 28.76
CA LYS A 153 6.49 6.29 29.61
C LYS A 153 7.11 5.95 30.96
N VAL A 154 8.34 5.43 30.98
CA VAL A 154 9.07 5.11 32.21
C VAL A 154 9.27 6.36 33.08
N LYS A 155 9.68 7.48 32.46
CA LYS A 155 9.82 8.76 33.19
C LYS A 155 8.53 9.24 33.83
N ASN A 156 7.37 8.87 33.28
CA ASN A 156 6.04 9.25 33.77
C ASN A 156 5.35 8.12 34.55
N GLY A 157 6.09 7.09 34.98
CA GLY A 157 5.54 6.01 35.82
C GLY A 157 4.57 5.08 35.07
N GLN A 158 4.64 5.04 33.74
CA GLN A 158 3.79 4.19 32.90
C GLN A 158 4.57 2.94 32.42
N PRO A 159 3.88 1.81 32.23
CA PRO A 159 4.52 0.61 31.69
C PRO A 159 4.99 0.81 30.23
N GLU A 160 6.10 0.18 29.91
CA GLU A 160 6.60 0.12 28.53
C GLU A 160 5.65 -0.64 27.60
N LEU A 161 5.65 -0.27 26.34
CA LEU A 161 4.99 -1.03 25.27
C LEU A 161 6.00 -1.96 24.61
N THR A 162 5.52 -3.11 24.15
CA THR A 162 6.26 -3.97 23.21
C THR A 162 6.09 -3.49 21.77
N THR A 163 6.97 -3.95 20.88
CA THR A 163 6.85 -3.70 19.43
C THR A 163 5.49 -4.17 18.89
N ASP A 164 5.06 -5.37 19.29
CA ASP A 164 3.78 -5.93 18.84
C ASP A 164 2.59 -5.10 19.30
N GLN A 165 2.61 -4.61 20.54
CA GLN A 165 1.55 -3.74 21.08
C GLN A 165 1.48 -2.42 20.32
N LEU A 166 2.62 -1.81 19.99
CA LEU A 166 2.65 -0.58 19.21
C LEU A 166 2.19 -0.85 17.76
N LEU A 167 2.58 -1.98 17.16
CA LEU A 167 2.19 -2.37 15.81
C LEU A 167 0.67 -2.56 15.69
N VAL A 168 0.05 -3.25 16.65
CA VAL A 168 -1.41 -3.43 16.68
C VAL A 168 -2.13 -2.08 16.78
N LYS A 169 -1.68 -1.20 17.70
CA LYS A 169 -2.24 0.15 17.83
C LYS A 169 -2.08 0.97 16.54
N LEU A 170 -0.93 0.88 15.88
CA LEU A 170 -0.67 1.56 14.62
C LEU A 170 -1.61 1.06 13.52
N PHE A 171 -1.79 -0.24 13.39
CA PHE A 171 -2.67 -0.79 12.36
C PHE A 171 -4.14 -0.43 12.58
N ASP A 172 -4.59 -0.42 13.84
CA ASP A 172 -5.92 0.06 14.17
C ASP A 172 -6.08 1.54 13.85
N GLU A 173 -5.07 2.34 14.16
CA GLU A 173 -5.10 3.77 13.88
C GLU A 173 -5.01 4.08 12.38
N VAL A 174 -4.23 3.33 11.58
CA VAL A 174 -4.23 3.48 10.11
C VAL A 174 -5.62 3.22 9.55
N ALA A 175 -6.28 2.14 9.99
CA ALA A 175 -7.64 1.81 9.56
C ALA A 175 -8.67 2.89 9.97
N TYR A 176 -8.44 3.57 11.09
CA TYR A 176 -9.27 4.69 11.54
C TYR A 176 -8.98 5.99 10.75
N VAL A 177 -7.71 6.32 10.54
CA VAL A 177 -7.25 7.57 9.89
C VAL A 177 -7.63 7.60 8.43
N TRP A 178 -7.39 6.51 7.70
CA TRP A 178 -7.54 6.48 6.25
C TRP A 178 -8.89 7.00 5.74
N PRO A 179 -10.06 6.53 6.25
CA PRO A 179 -11.35 7.09 5.86
C PRO A 179 -11.54 8.54 6.30
N LYS A 180 -10.95 8.94 7.44
CA LYS A 180 -11.09 10.30 7.99
C LYS A 180 -10.39 11.36 7.15
N VAL A 181 -9.32 10.98 6.49
CA VAL A 181 -8.57 11.89 5.57
C VAL A 181 -9.03 11.77 4.11
N GLY A 182 -10.21 11.20 3.84
CA GLY A 182 -10.82 11.18 2.50
C GLY A 182 -10.36 10.06 1.58
N TYR A 183 -9.90 8.94 2.12
CA TYR A 183 -9.48 7.74 1.36
C TYR A 183 -8.40 8.00 0.30
N PRO A 184 -7.30 8.72 0.58
CA PRO A 184 -6.25 8.88 -0.41
C PRO A 184 -5.76 7.52 -0.90
N CYS A 185 -5.36 7.44 -2.18
CA CYS A 185 -4.77 6.24 -2.73
C CYS A 185 -3.52 5.87 -1.93
N LEU A 186 -3.48 4.63 -1.37
CA LEU A 186 -2.36 4.18 -0.53
C LEU A 186 -1.13 3.80 -1.37
N VAL A 187 -0.64 4.76 -2.12
CA VAL A 187 0.58 4.73 -2.93
C VAL A 187 1.47 5.89 -2.51
N THR A 188 2.77 5.82 -2.77
CA THR A 188 3.73 6.91 -2.46
C THR A 188 3.32 8.22 -3.14
N PRO A 189 3.30 9.36 -2.44
CA PRO A 189 3.68 9.57 -1.03
C PRO A 189 2.53 9.38 -0.01
N PHE A 190 1.28 9.24 -0.45
CA PHE A 190 0.10 9.31 0.42
C PHE A 190 0.02 8.16 1.44
N SER A 191 0.46 6.95 1.06
CA SER A 191 0.58 5.85 2.00
C SER A 191 1.51 6.16 3.17
N GLN A 192 2.61 6.89 2.91
CA GLN A 192 3.53 7.36 3.94
C GLN A 192 2.88 8.42 4.84
N TYR A 193 2.09 9.33 4.25
CA TYR A 193 1.37 10.37 5.00
C TYR A 193 0.34 9.77 5.96
N VAL A 194 -0.47 8.83 5.47
CA VAL A 194 -1.45 8.13 6.32
C VAL A 194 -0.77 7.34 7.44
N LYS A 195 0.31 6.60 7.12
CA LYS A 195 1.11 5.86 8.11
C LYS A 195 1.70 6.81 9.17
N ASN A 196 2.34 7.90 8.73
CA ASN A 196 3.01 8.83 9.64
C ASN A 196 2.00 9.55 10.54
N LEU A 197 0.85 9.95 10.00
CA LEU A 197 -0.22 10.55 10.77
C LEU A 197 -0.77 9.57 11.83
N ALA A 198 -1.02 8.33 11.44
CA ALA A 198 -1.47 7.30 12.37
C ALA A 198 -0.44 7.03 13.47
N LEU A 199 0.84 6.89 13.13
CA LEU A 199 1.90 6.69 14.12
C LEU A 199 2.00 7.89 15.08
N MET A 200 1.92 9.11 14.57
CA MET A 200 1.93 10.31 15.41
C MET A 200 0.73 10.36 16.34
N ASN A 201 -0.47 10.05 15.85
CA ASN A 201 -1.66 9.97 16.69
C ASN A 201 -1.47 8.96 17.84
N VAL A 202 -0.99 7.74 17.54
CA VAL A 202 -0.73 6.72 18.57
C VAL A 202 0.24 7.25 19.61
N ILE A 203 1.36 7.84 19.18
CA ILE A 203 2.38 8.39 20.11
C ILE A 203 1.78 9.49 20.99
N GLN A 204 0.99 10.40 20.42
CA GLN A 204 0.39 11.49 21.19
C GLN A 204 -0.69 10.98 22.15
N MET A 205 -1.52 10.04 21.75
CA MET A 205 -2.52 9.40 22.62
C MET A 205 -1.86 8.63 23.77
N GLU A 206 -0.76 7.92 23.53
CA GLU A 206 0.02 7.26 24.60
C GLU A 206 0.63 8.26 25.60
N LYS A 207 0.82 9.50 25.16
CA LYS A 207 1.25 10.63 26.02
C LYS A 207 0.08 11.39 26.67
N GLY A 208 -1.15 10.90 26.55
CA GLY A 208 -2.34 11.53 27.11
C GLY A 208 -2.83 12.77 26.36
N LYS A 209 -2.39 12.97 25.12
CA LYS A 209 -2.88 14.04 24.25
C LYS A 209 -4.02 13.53 23.35
N GLU A 210 -4.77 14.46 22.80
CA GLU A 210 -5.83 14.13 21.85
C GLU A 210 -5.29 13.68 20.50
N ARG A 211 -6.10 12.89 19.77
CA ARG A 211 -5.87 12.58 18.37
C ARG A 211 -5.86 13.88 17.57
N TRP A 212 -5.12 13.91 16.48
CA TRP A 212 -4.93 15.08 15.64
C TRP A 212 -4.14 16.24 16.24
N SER A 213 -3.63 16.13 17.47
CA SER A 213 -2.84 17.17 18.15
C SER A 213 -1.54 17.52 17.39
N MET A 214 -1.16 16.71 16.41
CA MET A 214 0.03 16.94 15.59
C MET A 214 -0.19 16.40 14.18
N ILE A 215 -0.37 17.30 13.22
CA ILE A 215 -0.49 17.01 11.79
C ILE A 215 0.55 17.83 11.05
N ALA A 216 1.45 17.18 10.32
CA ALA A 216 2.49 17.85 9.54
C ALA A 216 1.90 18.61 8.34
N ASP A 217 2.56 19.67 7.88
CA ASP A 217 2.05 20.52 6.80
C ASP A 217 1.84 19.78 5.48
N ASN A 218 2.74 18.87 5.11
CA ASN A 218 2.57 18.03 3.91
C ASN A 218 1.37 17.09 3.99
N ILE A 219 0.97 16.68 5.20
CA ILE A 219 -0.24 15.89 5.43
C ILE A 219 -1.47 16.81 5.33
N TRP A 220 -1.39 18.02 5.88
CA TRP A 220 -2.41 19.03 5.67
C TRP A 220 -2.62 19.35 4.19
N ASP A 221 -1.55 19.51 3.42
CA ASP A 221 -1.62 19.78 1.98
C ASP A 221 -2.37 18.66 1.23
N MET A 222 -2.15 17.38 1.60
CA MET A 222 -2.95 16.27 1.08
C MET A 222 -4.43 16.39 1.49
N ILE A 223 -4.72 16.62 2.78
CA ILE A 223 -6.10 16.72 3.31
C ILE A 223 -6.86 17.89 2.66
N LEU A 224 -6.18 18.98 2.40
CA LEU A 224 -6.75 20.19 1.79
C LEU A 224 -6.95 20.08 0.27
N GLY A 225 -6.52 19.00 -0.36
CA GLY A 225 -6.71 18.76 -1.79
C GLY A 225 -5.67 19.42 -2.69
N LYS A 226 -4.55 19.95 -2.16
CA LYS A 226 -3.49 20.57 -2.96
C LYS A 226 -2.78 19.62 -3.93
N SER A 227 -2.93 18.32 -3.73
CA SER A 227 -2.41 17.29 -4.63
C SER A 227 -3.51 16.63 -5.48
N GLY A 228 -4.66 17.26 -5.57
CA GLY A 228 -5.86 16.76 -6.25
C GLY A 228 -6.96 16.38 -5.27
N GLN A 229 -8.17 16.22 -5.83
CA GLN A 229 -9.34 15.86 -5.03
C GLN A 229 -9.21 14.46 -4.45
N LEU A 230 -9.60 14.32 -3.19
CA LEU A 230 -9.62 13.04 -2.50
C LEU A 230 -10.81 12.19 -2.96
N PRO A 231 -10.68 10.85 -2.97
CA PRO A 231 -11.76 9.95 -3.37
C PRO A 231 -13.02 10.01 -2.51
N GLY A 232 -12.89 10.43 -1.25
CA GLY A 232 -13.99 10.54 -0.32
C GLY A 232 -13.97 11.82 0.51
N PRO A 233 -15.00 12.06 1.31
CA PRO A 233 -15.09 13.28 2.13
C PRO A 233 -14.07 13.23 3.28
N VAL A 234 -13.48 14.38 3.57
CA VAL A 234 -12.68 14.60 4.79
C VAL A 234 -13.62 14.67 6.00
N ALA A 235 -13.20 14.08 7.11
CA ALA A 235 -13.99 14.05 8.34
C ALA A 235 -14.31 15.47 8.86
N PRO A 236 -15.53 15.71 9.38
CA PRO A 236 -15.98 17.03 9.82
C PRO A 236 -15.04 17.66 10.87
N GLU A 237 -14.46 16.86 11.76
CA GLU A 237 -13.50 17.33 12.76
C GLU A 237 -12.24 17.93 12.14
N LEU A 238 -11.71 17.33 11.06
CA LEU A 238 -10.55 17.85 10.35
C LEU A 238 -10.90 19.10 9.53
N VAL A 239 -12.12 19.16 8.99
CA VAL A 239 -12.62 20.35 8.31
C VAL A 239 -12.74 21.53 9.29
N ALA A 240 -13.27 21.29 10.49
CA ALA A 240 -13.35 22.30 11.53
C ALA A 240 -11.97 22.80 11.95
N MET A 241 -11.03 21.89 12.20
CA MET A 241 -9.64 22.23 12.54
C MET A 241 -8.95 23.06 11.46
N ALA A 242 -9.12 22.68 10.18
CA ALA A 242 -8.57 23.44 9.07
C ALA A 242 -9.09 24.89 9.08
N LYS A 243 -10.39 25.06 9.28
CA LYS A 243 -11.03 26.38 9.36
C LYS A 243 -10.51 27.22 10.54
N GLU A 244 -10.38 26.62 11.72
CA GLU A 244 -9.83 27.28 12.92
C GLU A 244 -8.38 27.73 12.73
N GLN A 245 -7.59 26.95 11.97
CA GLN A 245 -6.22 27.27 11.62
C GLN A 245 -6.08 28.20 10.41
N GLY A 246 -7.18 28.68 9.83
CA GLY A 246 -7.18 29.55 8.65
C GLY A 246 -6.69 28.84 7.38
N ARG A 247 -6.76 27.51 7.32
CA ARG A 247 -6.40 26.70 6.16
C ARG A 247 -7.59 26.60 5.20
N ALA A 248 -7.35 26.81 3.91
CA ALA A 248 -8.36 26.72 2.87
C ALA A 248 -8.24 25.40 2.11
N PHE A 249 -9.40 24.80 1.81
CA PHE A 249 -9.47 23.65 0.90
C PHE A 249 -9.28 24.12 -0.54
N GLU A 250 -8.51 23.36 -1.30
CA GLU A 250 -8.33 23.56 -2.72
C GLU A 250 -9.54 22.99 -3.47
N THR A 251 -10.15 23.79 -4.34
CA THR A 251 -11.32 23.41 -5.13
C THR A 251 -11.02 23.33 -6.62
N GLU A 252 -9.94 23.95 -7.04
CA GLU A 252 -9.47 23.90 -8.42
C GLU A 252 -8.66 22.65 -8.70
N ASP A 253 -8.56 22.25 -9.96
CA ASP A 253 -7.66 21.19 -10.37
C ASP A 253 -6.21 21.68 -10.24
N PRO A 254 -5.36 21.07 -9.40
CA PRO A 254 -3.97 21.48 -9.25
C PRO A 254 -3.19 21.53 -10.57
N GLN A 255 -3.57 20.73 -11.56
CA GLN A 255 -2.96 20.76 -12.89
C GLN A 255 -3.18 22.11 -13.60
N SER A 256 -4.25 22.83 -13.26
CA SER A 256 -4.53 24.16 -13.84
C SER A 256 -3.50 25.22 -13.49
N TYR A 257 -2.73 25.01 -12.40
CA TYR A 257 -1.66 25.94 -11.97
C TYR A 257 -0.34 25.71 -12.71
N TYR A 258 -0.20 24.63 -13.44
CA TYR A 258 1.02 24.30 -14.17
C TYR A 258 0.79 24.47 -15.67
N PRO A 259 1.67 25.20 -16.38
CA PRO A 259 1.57 25.31 -17.82
C PRO A 259 1.81 23.93 -18.46
N ASP A 260 0.97 23.58 -19.44
CA ASP A 260 1.18 22.37 -20.26
C ASP A 260 2.16 22.69 -21.40
N ASP A 261 3.35 23.14 -21.02
CA ASP A 261 4.37 23.65 -21.93
C ASP A 261 5.77 23.18 -21.53
N LEU A 262 6.31 22.25 -22.33
CA LEU A 262 7.64 21.66 -22.11
C LEU A 262 8.77 22.72 -22.16
N ASP A 263 8.62 23.80 -22.91
CA ASP A 263 9.66 24.82 -23.03
C ASP A 263 9.78 25.66 -21.76
N THR A 264 8.66 25.86 -21.05
CA THR A 264 8.67 26.48 -19.71
C THR A 264 9.45 25.62 -18.69
N TYR A 265 9.41 24.31 -18.80
CA TYR A 265 10.12 23.40 -17.86
C TYR A 265 11.58 23.13 -18.23
N ARG A 266 12.04 23.58 -19.42
CA ARG A 266 13.43 23.44 -19.86
C ARG A 266 14.35 24.58 -19.39
N GLN A 267 13.81 25.65 -18.85
CA GLN A 267 14.53 26.79 -18.30
C GLN A 267 14.94 26.54 -16.85
#